data_f5201bfd449e129b4e9e95c9f25e611a
#
_entry.id   f5201bfd449e129b4e9e95c9f25e611a
#
_cell.length_a   1.000
_cell.length_b   1.000
_cell.length_c   1.000
_cell.angle_alpha   90.00
_cell.angle_beta   90.00
_cell.angle_gamma   90.00
#
_symmetry.space_group_name_H-M   'P 1'
#
loop_
_entity.id
_entity.type
_entity.pdbx_description
1 polymer ?
#
loop_
_entity_poly.entity_id
_entity_poly.type
_entity_poly.pdbx_seq_one_letter_code
_entity_poly.pdbx_strand_id
1 'polypeptide(L)'
;MALSSIFKLRTSATPALLELLTNTTLGTNGAMYRHLDTPTRILEADNPLFLSLERNEKVIGNVTFCQRGNAWYIRYFAFHSFVQAGGIKKTDDKGNSFLKRELNQFFDEVFEGKHSEEKVESMYAYIDPRNDRSKWMSENFGFKVVSQLVTESFSRISPKKSNRLVKIGDWKEIQPIVESSYGKHDYYFTTHAEKAPFYGLKDETGELLACCRVTRVNWQIVRLPGKMGGFLTNAIPYIPFLNKLIKPKHHTFLVPEIVTIKNNDPKLLEEFFSAVLAEEKLTLMLWWVDKKDEIYCSVKDKINWGLFHKIVGVHPVDVVERLKPNSTKKTTGPIFVTAFDMV
;
A
#
# COMPACT_ATOMS: atom_id res chain seq x y z
N MET A 1 -16.60 -16.67 23.26
CA MET A 1 -17.30 -17.60 22.34
C MET A 1 -16.33 -17.93 21.21
N ALA A 2 -16.36 -19.16 20.70
CA ALA A 2 -15.54 -19.48 19.51
C ALA A 2 -16.15 -18.82 18.27
N LEU A 3 -15.32 -18.41 17.30
CA LEU A 3 -15.76 -17.94 15.99
C LEU A 3 -16.72 -18.97 15.36
N SER A 4 -17.74 -18.48 14.66
CA SER A 4 -18.65 -19.35 13.92
C SER A 4 -17.92 -20.25 12.95
N SER A 5 -18.43 -21.47 12.74
CA SER A 5 -17.82 -22.49 11.87
C SER A 5 -17.61 -22.04 10.40
N ILE A 6 -18.28 -20.99 9.97
CA ILE A 6 -18.10 -20.40 8.63
C ILE A 6 -16.83 -19.53 8.52
N PHE A 7 -16.24 -19.12 9.63
CA PHE A 7 -14.96 -18.42 9.67
C PHE A 7 -13.83 -19.41 9.88
N LYS A 8 -12.80 -19.30 9.06
CA LYS A 8 -11.59 -20.11 9.17
C LYS A 8 -10.40 -19.19 9.31
N LEU A 9 -9.64 -19.40 10.38
CA LEU A 9 -8.40 -18.69 10.64
C LEU A 9 -7.22 -19.54 10.17
N ARG A 10 -6.33 -18.95 9.36
CA ARG A 10 -5.17 -19.67 8.78
C ARG A 10 -3.95 -18.76 8.77
N THR A 11 -2.78 -19.36 8.90
CA THR A 11 -1.47 -18.69 8.76
C THR A 11 -0.88 -18.82 7.36
N SER A 12 -1.52 -19.62 6.48
CA SER A 12 -1.10 -19.78 5.09
C SER A 12 -2.30 -19.64 4.15
N ALA A 13 -2.05 -19.11 2.96
CA ALA A 13 -3.07 -18.94 1.95
C ALA A 13 -3.39 -20.28 1.25
N THR A 14 -4.67 -20.59 1.11
CA THR A 14 -5.14 -21.74 0.31
C THR A 14 -5.26 -21.36 -1.17
N PRO A 15 -5.25 -22.34 -2.11
CA PRO A 15 -5.48 -22.05 -3.53
C PRO A 15 -6.78 -21.28 -3.80
N ALA A 16 -7.87 -21.64 -3.12
CA ALA A 16 -9.15 -20.95 -3.25
C ALA A 16 -9.10 -19.48 -2.76
N LEU A 17 -8.32 -19.23 -1.69
CA LEU A 17 -8.08 -17.87 -1.21
C LEU A 17 -7.23 -17.06 -2.20
N LEU A 18 -6.17 -17.64 -2.74
CA LEU A 18 -5.33 -17.00 -3.75
C LEU A 18 -6.15 -16.64 -5.00
N GLU A 19 -7.03 -17.53 -5.44
CA GLU A 19 -7.95 -17.28 -6.55
C GLU A 19 -8.88 -16.09 -6.27
N LEU A 20 -9.51 -16.04 -5.09
CA LEU A 20 -10.35 -14.91 -4.68
C LEU A 20 -9.58 -13.60 -4.74
N LEU A 21 -8.38 -13.54 -4.15
CA LEU A 21 -7.60 -12.31 -4.04
C LEU A 21 -7.06 -11.86 -5.41
N THR A 22 -6.59 -12.78 -6.24
CA THR A 22 -6.09 -12.48 -7.59
C THR A 22 -7.20 -11.92 -8.50
N ASN A 23 -8.43 -12.42 -8.34
CA ASN A 23 -9.57 -11.96 -9.14
C ASN A 23 -10.25 -10.70 -8.56
N THR A 24 -9.84 -10.24 -7.39
CA THR A 24 -10.41 -9.03 -6.77
C THR A 24 -9.96 -7.79 -7.54
N THR A 25 -10.94 -6.99 -7.98
CA THR A 25 -10.68 -5.67 -8.56
C THR A 25 -10.70 -4.63 -7.44
N LEU A 26 -9.60 -3.90 -7.32
CA LEU A 26 -9.43 -2.82 -6.34
C LEU A 26 -9.86 -1.48 -6.95
N GLY A 27 -10.21 -0.52 -6.06
CA GLY A 27 -10.72 0.79 -6.45
C GLY A 27 -12.21 0.76 -6.82
N THR A 28 -12.87 1.91 -6.70
CA THR A 28 -14.31 2.06 -7.01
C THR A 28 -14.56 3.27 -7.89
N ASN A 29 -14.46 4.48 -7.35
CA ASN A 29 -14.72 5.73 -8.06
C ASN A 29 -13.44 6.37 -8.64
N GLY A 30 -12.27 5.79 -8.32
CA GLY A 30 -10.97 6.20 -8.81
C GLY A 30 -10.42 5.31 -9.94
N ALA A 31 -9.13 5.03 -9.88
CA ALA A 31 -8.53 3.98 -10.69
C ALA A 31 -9.08 2.62 -10.22
N MET A 32 -9.39 1.75 -11.18
CA MET A 32 -9.74 0.35 -10.93
C MET A 32 -8.67 -0.54 -11.54
N TYR A 33 -8.15 -1.45 -10.75
CA TYR A 33 -7.04 -2.30 -11.16
C TYR A 33 -7.05 -3.65 -10.43
N ARG A 34 -6.28 -4.59 -10.95
CA ARG A 34 -5.98 -5.87 -10.30
C ARG A 34 -4.47 -6.01 -10.18
N HIS A 35 -4.03 -6.58 -9.07
CA HIS A 35 -2.64 -6.96 -8.91
C HIS A 35 -2.38 -8.28 -9.63
N LEU A 36 -1.42 -8.28 -10.58
CA LEU A 36 -1.05 -9.50 -11.31
C LEU A 36 -0.05 -10.37 -10.54
N ASP A 37 0.59 -9.80 -9.53
CA ASP A 37 1.60 -10.45 -8.68
C ASP A 37 1.08 -10.81 -7.27
N THR A 38 -0.25 -10.76 -7.07
CA THR A 38 -0.90 -11.09 -5.78
C THR A 38 -0.40 -12.39 -5.14
N PRO A 39 -0.27 -13.54 -5.86
CA PRO A 39 0.22 -14.76 -5.25
C PRO A 39 1.62 -14.61 -4.64
N THR A 40 2.54 -13.95 -5.35
CA THR A 40 3.90 -13.69 -4.86
C THR A 40 3.87 -12.80 -3.63
N ARG A 41 3.06 -11.72 -3.66
CA ARG A 41 2.98 -10.76 -2.55
C ARG A 41 2.38 -11.36 -1.28
N ILE A 42 1.46 -12.29 -1.42
CA ILE A 42 0.89 -13.00 -0.27
C ILE A 42 1.94 -13.90 0.39
N LEU A 43 2.81 -14.54 -0.40
CA LEU A 43 3.90 -15.37 0.14
C LEU A 43 4.99 -14.53 0.81
N GLU A 44 5.15 -13.26 0.41
CA GLU A 44 6.10 -12.30 1.01
C GLU A 44 5.53 -11.61 2.26
N ALA A 45 4.26 -11.83 2.60
CA ALA A 45 3.63 -11.18 3.75
C ALA A 45 4.28 -11.60 5.07
N ASP A 46 4.57 -10.62 5.92
CA ASP A 46 5.13 -10.87 7.24
C ASP A 46 4.04 -11.38 8.18
N ASN A 47 4.25 -12.57 8.75
CA ASN A 47 3.35 -13.21 9.72
C ASN A 47 1.86 -13.03 9.37
N PRO A 48 1.41 -13.47 8.18
CA PRO A 48 0.04 -13.25 7.75
C PRO A 48 -0.93 -14.12 8.53
N LEU A 49 -2.09 -13.53 8.84
CA LEU A 49 -3.22 -14.22 9.41
C LEU A 49 -4.43 -13.99 8.50
N PHE A 50 -4.98 -15.05 7.93
CA PHE A 50 -6.10 -14.99 7.00
C PHE A 50 -7.38 -15.40 7.73
N LEU A 51 -8.32 -14.46 7.87
CA LEU A 51 -9.67 -14.75 8.34
C LEU A 51 -10.57 -14.91 7.12
N SER A 52 -10.77 -16.15 6.70
CA SER A 52 -11.58 -16.49 5.53
C SER A 52 -13.03 -16.78 5.94
N LEU A 53 -13.96 -16.26 5.16
CA LEU A 53 -15.37 -16.60 5.20
C LEU A 53 -15.64 -17.70 4.17
N GLU A 54 -16.08 -18.88 4.64
CA GLU A 54 -16.30 -20.06 3.80
C GLU A 54 -17.75 -20.51 3.83
N ARG A 55 -18.27 -20.85 2.66
CA ARG A 55 -19.60 -21.43 2.52
C ARG A 55 -19.59 -22.50 1.44
N ASN A 56 -20.07 -23.71 1.76
CA ASN A 56 -20.06 -24.85 0.84
C ASN A 56 -18.66 -25.08 0.24
N GLU A 57 -17.63 -25.11 1.07
CA GLU A 57 -16.21 -25.31 0.73
C GLU A 57 -15.60 -24.21 -0.17
N LYS A 58 -16.33 -23.14 -0.44
CA LYS A 58 -15.85 -22.00 -1.22
C LYS A 58 -15.49 -20.82 -0.32
N VAL A 59 -14.33 -20.23 -0.57
CA VAL A 59 -13.94 -18.96 0.05
C VAL A 59 -14.73 -17.83 -0.62
N ILE A 60 -15.60 -17.18 0.15
CA ILE A 60 -16.47 -16.10 -0.34
C ILE A 60 -16.09 -14.72 0.20
N GLY A 61 -15.18 -14.70 1.16
CA GLY A 61 -14.62 -13.46 1.70
C GLY A 61 -13.33 -13.72 2.46
N ASN A 62 -12.54 -12.68 2.64
CA ASN A 62 -11.30 -12.71 3.38
C ASN A 62 -10.96 -11.35 3.97
N VAL A 63 -10.36 -11.39 5.16
CA VAL A 63 -9.62 -10.28 5.75
C VAL A 63 -8.23 -10.80 6.08
N THR A 64 -7.21 -10.16 5.55
CA THR A 64 -5.81 -10.51 5.84
C THR A 64 -5.23 -9.53 6.85
N PHE A 65 -4.57 -10.04 7.85
CA PHE A 65 -3.83 -9.28 8.85
C PHE A 65 -2.34 -9.57 8.68
N CYS A 66 -1.52 -8.53 8.67
CA CYS A 66 -0.07 -8.64 8.75
C CYS A 66 0.33 -8.20 10.16
N GLN A 67 0.94 -9.11 10.91
CA GLN A 67 1.32 -8.87 12.30
C GLN A 67 2.66 -8.11 12.32
N ARG A 68 2.64 -6.87 12.78
CA ARG A 68 3.79 -5.98 12.84
C ARG A 68 4.01 -5.52 14.27
N GLY A 69 4.54 -6.41 15.09
CA GLY A 69 4.69 -6.17 16.52
C GLY A 69 3.35 -5.87 17.17
N ASN A 70 3.27 -4.78 17.93
CA ASN A 70 2.04 -4.37 18.63
C ASN A 70 1.00 -3.67 17.73
N ALA A 71 1.26 -3.53 16.43
CA ALA A 71 0.32 -2.97 15.46
C ALA A 71 0.04 -3.99 14.34
N TRP A 72 -1.23 -4.22 14.02
CA TRP A 72 -1.61 -5.12 12.94
C TRP A 72 -2.11 -4.33 11.74
N TYR A 73 -1.50 -4.56 10.59
CA TYR A 73 -1.96 -4.00 9.31
C TYR A 73 -3.06 -4.88 8.72
N ILE A 74 -4.22 -4.30 8.42
CA ILE A 74 -5.34 -4.99 7.76
C ILE A 74 -5.23 -4.77 6.27
N ARG A 75 -5.13 -5.88 5.54
CA ARG A 75 -4.97 -5.92 4.09
C ARG A 75 -6.00 -6.86 3.47
N TYR A 76 -6.28 -6.71 2.19
CA TYR A 76 -7.15 -7.61 1.42
C TYR A 76 -8.51 -7.88 2.08
N PHE A 77 -9.23 -6.80 2.37
CA PHE A 77 -10.63 -6.92 2.75
C PHE A 77 -11.46 -7.22 1.50
N ALA A 78 -11.47 -8.49 1.07
CA ALA A 78 -12.02 -8.94 -0.19
C ALA A 78 -13.26 -9.81 0.02
N PHE A 79 -14.32 -9.57 -0.75
CA PHE A 79 -15.52 -10.41 -0.77
C PHE A 79 -15.95 -10.68 -2.18
N HIS A 80 -16.46 -11.86 -2.42
CA HIS A 80 -17.04 -12.22 -3.72
C HIS A 80 -18.21 -11.30 -4.07
N SER A 81 -18.37 -10.96 -5.35
CA SER A 81 -19.34 -9.98 -5.83
C SER A 81 -20.79 -10.27 -5.40
N PHE A 82 -21.20 -11.53 -5.31
CA PHE A 82 -22.55 -11.88 -4.84
C PHE A 82 -22.77 -11.60 -3.35
N VAL A 83 -21.73 -11.72 -2.52
CA VAL A 83 -21.80 -11.32 -1.11
C VAL A 83 -21.91 -9.80 -1.01
N GLN A 84 -21.25 -9.11 -1.94
CA GLN A 84 -21.30 -7.65 -2.02
C GLN A 84 -22.67 -7.16 -2.46
N ALA A 85 -23.32 -7.82 -3.41
CA ALA A 85 -24.62 -7.41 -3.97
C ALA A 85 -25.80 -7.67 -3.01
N GLY A 86 -25.71 -8.70 -2.16
CA GLY A 86 -26.79 -9.07 -1.23
C GLY A 86 -26.82 -8.31 0.11
N GLY A 87 -25.82 -7.47 0.38
CA GLY A 87 -25.55 -7.01 1.77
C GLY A 87 -25.83 -5.55 2.09
N ILE A 88 -26.11 -4.68 1.13
CA ILE A 88 -26.37 -3.25 1.42
C ILE A 88 -27.65 -2.80 0.73
N LYS A 89 -28.76 -3.37 1.13
CA LYS A 89 -29.99 -2.58 1.13
C LYS A 89 -29.81 -1.56 2.26
N LYS A 90 -29.98 -0.27 1.95
CA LYS A 90 -30.20 0.80 2.91
C LYS A 90 -31.49 0.53 3.68
N THR A 91 -31.54 -0.48 4.49
CA THR A 91 -32.62 -0.74 5.41
C THR A 91 -32.05 -0.56 6.81
N ASP A 92 -32.36 0.63 7.32
CA ASP A 92 -32.60 0.93 8.72
C ASP A 92 -31.87 0.09 9.80
N ASP A 93 -31.10 0.76 10.59
CA ASP A 93 -30.79 0.73 12.04
C ASP A 93 -31.03 -0.57 12.87
N LYS A 94 -31.36 -1.69 12.29
CA LYS A 94 -31.49 -2.98 13.01
C LYS A 94 -30.42 -4.01 12.65
N GLY A 95 -29.35 -3.61 12.00
CA GLY A 95 -28.38 -4.53 11.43
C GLY A 95 -27.10 -4.69 12.23
N ASN A 96 -27.13 -5.28 13.40
CA ASN A 96 -25.98 -6.08 13.83
C ASN A 96 -25.91 -7.31 12.90
N SER A 97 -25.42 -7.12 11.67
CA SER A 97 -25.27 -8.25 10.77
C SER A 97 -24.35 -9.27 11.45
N PHE A 98 -24.68 -10.55 11.31
CA PHE A 98 -23.88 -11.64 11.84
C PHE A 98 -22.38 -11.44 11.56
N LEU A 99 -22.03 -11.07 10.32
CA LEU A 99 -20.67 -10.76 9.90
C LEU A 99 -20.01 -9.65 10.74
N LYS A 100 -20.75 -8.57 11.01
CA LYS A 100 -20.23 -7.45 11.82
C LYS A 100 -19.93 -7.88 13.24
N ARG A 101 -20.84 -8.66 13.85
CA ARG A 101 -20.65 -9.18 15.20
C ARG A 101 -19.42 -10.09 15.31
N GLU A 102 -19.29 -11.06 14.39
CA GLU A 102 -18.17 -12.00 14.37
C GLU A 102 -16.82 -11.30 14.16
N LEU A 103 -16.76 -10.33 13.24
CA LEU A 103 -15.54 -9.56 13.01
C LEU A 103 -15.18 -8.67 14.21
N ASN A 104 -16.16 -8.01 14.85
CA ASN A 104 -15.88 -7.26 16.08
C ASN A 104 -15.39 -8.15 17.20
N GLN A 105 -16.02 -9.32 17.39
CA GLN A 105 -15.56 -10.32 18.37
C GLN A 105 -14.12 -10.74 18.08
N PHE A 106 -13.77 -11.00 16.81
CA PHE A 106 -12.40 -11.35 16.43
C PHE A 106 -11.42 -10.22 16.77
N PHE A 107 -11.76 -8.97 16.46
CA PHE A 107 -10.90 -7.83 16.81
C PHE A 107 -10.71 -7.70 18.33
N ASP A 108 -11.76 -7.92 19.10
CA ASP A 108 -11.69 -7.88 20.57
C ASP A 108 -10.81 -9.02 21.10
N GLU A 109 -10.94 -10.23 20.55
CA GLU A 109 -10.09 -11.37 20.89
C GLU A 109 -8.61 -11.13 20.55
N VAL A 110 -8.30 -10.44 19.45
CA VAL A 110 -6.92 -10.05 19.11
C VAL A 110 -6.38 -9.05 20.15
N PHE A 111 -7.17 -8.07 20.56
CA PHE A 111 -6.77 -7.11 21.61
C PHE A 111 -6.62 -7.76 23.00
N GLU A 112 -7.32 -8.87 23.24
CA GLU A 112 -7.16 -9.69 24.43
C GLU A 112 -5.91 -10.60 24.38
N GLY A 113 -5.23 -10.68 23.22
CA GLY A 113 -4.03 -11.50 23.03
C GLY A 113 -4.29 -12.96 22.69
N LYS A 114 -5.50 -13.32 22.21
CA LYS A 114 -5.83 -14.73 21.89
C LYS A 114 -5.23 -15.24 20.57
N HIS A 115 -4.79 -14.35 19.69
CA HIS A 115 -4.32 -14.68 18.33
C HIS A 115 -2.91 -14.17 18.04
N SER A 116 -2.20 -13.69 19.05
CA SER A 116 -0.83 -13.16 18.93
C SER A 116 -0.04 -13.45 20.19
N GLU A 117 1.26 -13.73 20.04
CA GLU A 117 2.21 -13.80 21.16
C GLU A 117 2.48 -12.41 21.75
N GLU A 118 2.42 -11.38 20.93
CA GLU A 118 2.61 -9.99 21.33
C GLU A 118 1.27 -9.30 21.63
N LYS A 119 1.30 -8.34 22.57
CA LYS A 119 0.13 -7.51 22.85
C LYS A 119 -0.15 -6.58 21.68
N VAL A 120 -1.30 -6.71 21.09
CA VAL A 120 -1.77 -5.81 20.03
C VAL A 120 -2.39 -4.57 20.67
N GLU A 121 -1.86 -3.40 20.31
CA GLU A 121 -2.33 -2.10 20.81
C GLU A 121 -3.18 -1.36 19.77
N SER A 122 -2.97 -1.66 18.48
CA SER A 122 -3.69 -1.03 17.38
C SER A 122 -3.83 -1.93 16.18
N MET A 123 -4.88 -1.69 15.39
CA MET A 123 -5.06 -2.19 14.03
C MET A 123 -5.21 -1.02 13.09
N TYR A 124 -4.63 -1.08 11.90
CA TYR A 124 -4.73 -0.02 10.93
C TYR A 124 -4.91 -0.54 9.51
N ALA A 125 -5.47 0.29 8.65
CA ALA A 125 -5.69 -0.02 7.24
C ALA A 125 -5.57 1.23 6.39
N TYR A 126 -5.40 1.02 5.08
CA TYR A 126 -5.43 2.08 4.07
C TYR A 126 -6.72 1.99 3.26
N ILE A 127 -7.46 3.08 3.15
CA ILE A 127 -8.71 3.13 2.41
C ILE A 127 -8.74 4.29 1.43
N ASP A 128 -9.29 4.07 0.23
CA ASP A 128 -9.58 5.17 -0.69
C ASP A 128 -10.75 5.98 -0.10
N PRO A 129 -10.58 7.29 0.19
CA PRO A 129 -11.64 8.14 0.76
C PRO A 129 -12.88 8.26 -0.15
N ARG A 130 -12.76 7.90 -1.44
CA ARG A 130 -13.88 7.85 -2.41
C ARG A 130 -14.63 6.52 -2.39
N ASN A 131 -14.13 5.53 -1.63
CA ASN A 131 -14.79 4.25 -1.46
C ASN A 131 -15.75 4.31 -0.26
N ASP A 132 -16.97 4.79 -0.49
CA ASP A 132 -18.00 4.95 0.55
C ASP A 132 -18.22 3.66 1.35
N ARG A 133 -18.07 2.50 0.70
CA ARG A 133 -18.22 1.21 1.37
C ARG A 133 -17.10 0.94 2.36
N SER A 134 -15.84 1.12 1.95
CA SER A 134 -14.70 0.94 2.85
C SER A 134 -14.75 1.92 4.02
N LYS A 135 -15.13 3.17 3.73
CA LYS A 135 -15.32 4.20 4.75
C LYS A 135 -16.41 3.80 5.75
N TRP A 136 -17.61 3.46 5.26
CA TRP A 136 -18.70 3.00 6.11
C TRP A 136 -18.31 1.78 6.95
N MET A 137 -17.60 0.81 6.37
CA MET A 137 -17.13 -0.37 7.09
C MET A 137 -16.13 0.00 8.17
N SER A 138 -15.13 0.83 7.86
CA SER A 138 -14.12 1.24 8.85
C SER A 138 -14.77 1.93 10.05
N GLU A 139 -15.69 2.87 9.81
CA GLU A 139 -16.44 3.55 10.86
C GLU A 139 -17.28 2.57 11.72
N ASN A 140 -17.96 1.62 11.07
CA ASN A 140 -18.78 0.61 11.76
C ASN A 140 -17.98 -0.39 12.60
N PHE A 141 -16.70 -0.59 12.26
CA PHE A 141 -15.77 -1.39 13.05
C PHE A 141 -14.95 -0.56 14.04
N GLY A 142 -15.29 0.71 14.25
CA GLY A 142 -14.65 1.58 15.24
C GLY A 142 -13.28 2.11 14.81
N PHE A 143 -12.95 2.06 13.53
CA PHE A 143 -11.76 2.71 13.00
C PHE A 143 -12.00 4.21 12.81
N LYS A 144 -10.97 5.00 13.02
CA LYS A 144 -10.96 6.46 12.83
C LYS A 144 -9.83 6.86 11.92
N VAL A 145 -10.02 7.89 11.10
CA VAL A 145 -8.96 8.46 10.26
C VAL A 145 -7.94 9.15 11.18
N VAL A 146 -6.67 8.75 11.07
CA VAL A 146 -5.56 9.30 11.88
C VAL A 146 -4.53 10.04 11.04
N SER A 147 -4.37 9.68 9.77
CA SER A 147 -3.54 10.41 8.82
C SER A 147 -4.03 10.20 7.39
N GLN A 148 -3.34 10.82 6.45
CA GLN A 148 -3.61 10.66 5.02
C GLN A 148 -2.31 10.52 4.26
N LEU A 149 -2.22 9.46 3.46
CA LEU A 149 -1.16 9.28 2.49
C LEU A 149 -1.54 9.97 1.19
N VAL A 150 -0.54 10.22 0.39
CA VAL A 150 -0.70 10.63 -1.01
C VAL A 150 0.00 9.62 -1.91
N THR A 151 -0.56 9.42 -3.09
CA THR A 151 0.09 8.70 -4.18
C THR A 151 0.60 9.70 -5.18
N GLU A 152 1.91 9.85 -5.23
CA GLU A 152 2.59 10.67 -6.22
C GLU A 152 3.10 9.81 -7.37
N SER A 153 2.97 10.32 -8.58
CA SER A 153 3.48 9.62 -9.75
C SER A 153 4.65 10.37 -10.37
N PHE A 154 5.84 9.79 -10.32
CA PHE A 154 7.01 10.31 -11.00
C PHE A 154 7.22 9.58 -12.32
N SER A 155 7.26 10.32 -13.45
CA SER A 155 7.37 9.71 -14.77
C SER A 155 8.41 10.37 -15.66
N ARG A 156 9.15 9.53 -16.41
CA ARG A 156 10.09 9.97 -17.46
C ARG A 156 9.96 9.05 -18.68
N ILE A 157 9.67 9.61 -19.84
CA ILE A 157 9.61 8.86 -21.11
C ILE A 157 11.00 8.32 -21.48
N SER A 158 12.03 9.11 -21.21
CA SER A 158 13.45 8.77 -21.43
C SER A 158 14.23 9.07 -20.16
N PRO A 159 14.18 8.15 -19.15
CA PRO A 159 14.90 8.35 -17.90
C PRO A 159 16.42 8.37 -18.16
N LYS A 160 17.13 9.21 -17.41
CA LYS A 160 18.57 9.43 -17.58
C LYS A 160 19.34 8.53 -16.61
N LYS A 161 20.36 7.84 -17.12
CA LYS A 161 21.32 7.13 -16.25
C LYS A 161 22.19 8.13 -15.49
N SER A 162 22.66 7.70 -14.32
CA SER A 162 23.69 8.40 -13.56
C SER A 162 24.80 7.41 -13.22
N ASN A 163 26.05 7.82 -13.42
CA ASN A 163 27.22 7.06 -12.99
C ASN A 163 27.44 7.07 -11.47
N ARG A 164 26.71 7.94 -10.77
CA ARG A 164 26.67 8.03 -9.30
C ARG A 164 25.73 7.02 -8.66
N LEU A 165 24.88 6.33 -9.46
CA LEU A 165 23.94 5.36 -8.96
C LEU A 165 24.65 4.05 -8.61
N VAL A 166 24.43 3.57 -7.38
CA VAL A 166 24.98 2.32 -6.87
C VAL A 166 23.88 1.46 -6.25
N LYS A 167 24.12 0.14 -6.20
CA LYS A 167 23.30 -0.78 -5.40
C LYS A 167 23.99 -1.05 -4.08
N ILE A 168 23.27 -0.93 -2.98
CA ILE A 168 23.75 -1.12 -1.61
C ILE A 168 23.06 -2.36 -1.06
N GLY A 169 23.82 -3.42 -0.81
CA GLY A 169 23.30 -4.69 -0.30
C GLY A 169 23.37 -4.86 1.21
N ASP A 170 24.22 -4.07 1.87
CA ASP A 170 24.39 -4.16 3.31
C ASP A 170 23.42 -3.20 4.03
N TRP A 171 22.46 -3.78 4.74
CA TRP A 171 21.51 -3.03 5.55
C TRP A 171 22.19 -2.15 6.60
N LYS A 172 23.33 -2.60 7.16
CA LYS A 172 24.06 -1.85 8.18
C LYS A 172 24.58 -0.50 7.68
N GLU A 173 24.86 -0.37 6.38
CA GLU A 173 25.25 0.92 5.77
C GLU A 173 24.08 1.91 5.74
N ILE A 174 22.86 1.41 5.56
CA ILE A 174 21.66 2.21 5.37
C ILE A 174 20.89 2.44 6.67
N GLN A 175 20.91 1.49 7.57
CA GLN A 175 20.12 1.50 8.81
C GLN A 175 20.20 2.82 9.59
N PRO A 176 21.38 3.42 9.87
CA PRO A 176 21.46 4.65 10.63
C PRO A 176 20.74 5.83 9.94
N ILE A 177 20.79 5.87 8.60
CA ILE A 177 20.14 6.90 7.80
C ILE A 177 18.63 6.73 7.86
N VAL A 178 18.15 5.50 7.74
CA VAL A 178 16.74 5.15 7.82
C VAL A 178 16.17 5.45 9.20
N GLU A 179 16.85 5.05 10.24
CA GLU A 179 16.45 5.34 11.64
C GLU A 179 16.39 6.84 11.92
N SER A 180 17.37 7.61 11.43
CA SER A 180 17.37 9.07 11.56
C SER A 180 16.18 9.72 10.84
N SER A 181 15.79 9.20 9.66
CA SER A 181 14.73 9.76 8.84
C SER A 181 13.33 9.31 9.25
N TYR A 182 13.20 8.04 9.63
CA TYR A 182 11.90 7.37 9.82
C TYR A 182 11.64 6.85 11.22
N GLY A 183 12.64 6.81 12.12
CA GLY A 183 12.49 6.23 13.45
C GLY A 183 11.43 6.90 14.33
N LYS A 184 10.97 8.11 13.96
CA LYS A 184 9.88 8.83 14.64
C LYS A 184 8.51 8.68 13.96
N HIS A 185 8.44 7.95 12.84
CA HIS A 185 7.18 7.70 12.17
C HIS A 185 6.34 6.70 12.94
N ASP A 186 5.05 6.91 12.95
CA ASP A 186 4.11 5.90 13.45
C ASP A 186 4.11 4.69 12.51
N TYR A 187 3.95 3.49 13.08
CA TYR A 187 3.99 2.20 12.37
C TYR A 187 5.32 1.90 11.67
N TYR A 188 6.42 2.43 12.21
CA TYR A 188 7.76 2.12 11.70
C TYR A 188 8.04 0.62 11.73
N PHE A 189 8.31 0.05 10.56
CA PHE A 189 8.51 -1.40 10.39
C PHE A 189 9.43 -1.66 9.19
N THR A 190 10.61 -2.21 9.41
CA THR A 190 11.67 -2.37 8.40
C THR A 190 12.03 -3.81 8.06
N THR A 191 11.51 -4.81 8.75
CA THR A 191 11.93 -6.21 8.64
C THR A 191 11.96 -6.73 7.18
N HIS A 192 11.02 -6.30 6.34
CA HIS A 192 11.01 -6.71 4.93
C HIS A 192 12.04 -5.94 4.09
N ALA A 193 12.41 -4.72 4.49
CA ALA A 193 13.38 -3.89 3.78
C ALA A 193 14.82 -4.38 3.95
N GLU A 194 15.11 -5.03 5.05
CA GLU A 194 16.45 -5.53 5.38
C GLU A 194 16.95 -6.63 4.43
N LYS A 195 16.02 -7.28 3.74
CA LYS A 195 16.30 -8.45 2.88
C LYS A 195 16.57 -8.11 1.41
N ALA A 196 16.51 -6.85 1.03
CA ALA A 196 16.60 -6.46 -0.39
C ALA A 196 17.58 -5.29 -0.58
N PRO A 197 18.25 -5.19 -1.74
CA PRO A 197 19.17 -4.12 -2.01
C PRO A 197 18.45 -2.78 -2.12
N PHE A 198 19.17 -1.74 -1.67
CA PHE A 198 18.82 -0.35 -1.87
C PHE A 198 19.50 0.21 -3.12
N TYR A 199 18.91 1.22 -3.72
CA TYR A 199 19.59 2.11 -4.62
C TYR A 199 20.14 3.29 -3.81
N GLY A 200 21.36 3.69 -4.07
CA GLY A 200 22.02 4.86 -3.50
C GLY A 200 22.53 5.77 -4.60
N LEU A 201 22.53 7.07 -4.37
CA LEU A 201 23.23 8.05 -5.19
C LEU A 201 24.39 8.60 -4.38
N LYS A 202 25.63 8.41 -4.83
CA LYS A 202 26.85 8.85 -4.13
C LYS A 202 27.49 10.02 -4.86
N ASP A 203 28.17 10.90 -4.10
CA ASP A 203 29.02 11.92 -4.70
C ASP A 203 30.43 11.38 -5.03
N GLU A 204 31.32 12.28 -5.50
CA GLU A 204 32.69 11.93 -5.88
C GLU A 204 33.55 11.48 -4.68
N THR A 205 33.16 11.85 -3.46
CA THR A 205 33.83 11.43 -2.21
C THR A 205 33.33 10.10 -1.69
N GLY A 206 32.24 9.55 -2.29
CA GLY A 206 31.57 8.33 -1.85
C GLY A 206 30.49 8.58 -0.80
N GLU A 207 30.19 9.84 -0.46
CA GLU A 207 29.10 10.18 0.46
C GLU A 207 27.75 9.85 -0.17
N LEU A 208 26.85 9.23 0.62
CA LEU A 208 25.50 8.90 0.19
C LEU A 208 24.61 10.14 0.22
N LEU A 209 24.15 10.58 -0.95
CA LEU A 209 23.31 11.75 -1.13
C LEU A 209 21.83 11.45 -1.12
N ALA A 210 21.45 10.27 -1.60
CA ALA A 210 20.08 9.79 -1.61
C ALA A 210 20.05 8.27 -1.55
N CYS A 211 19.02 7.70 -0.96
CA CYS A 211 18.77 6.28 -1.08
C CYS A 211 17.26 5.96 -1.09
N CYS A 212 16.92 4.85 -1.69
CA CYS A 212 15.61 4.22 -1.56
C CYS A 212 15.70 2.72 -1.87
N ARG A 213 14.74 1.98 -1.38
CA ARG A 213 14.41 0.66 -1.90
C ARG A 213 13.32 0.81 -2.95
N VAL A 214 13.27 -0.05 -3.95
CA VAL A 214 12.17 -0.08 -4.92
C VAL A 214 11.61 -1.47 -5.08
N THR A 215 10.29 -1.54 -5.20
CA THR A 215 9.57 -2.78 -5.52
C THR A 215 8.95 -2.65 -6.91
N ARG A 216 9.16 -3.66 -7.76
CA ARG A 216 8.51 -3.74 -9.08
C ARG A 216 7.11 -4.30 -8.91
N VAL A 217 6.13 -3.63 -9.48
CA VAL A 217 4.70 -3.94 -9.34
C VAL A 217 4.07 -4.10 -10.71
N ASN A 218 3.15 -5.06 -10.82
CA ASN A 218 2.43 -5.37 -12.06
C ASN A 218 0.93 -5.26 -11.83
N TRP A 219 0.27 -4.31 -12.53
CA TRP A 219 -1.17 -4.13 -12.49
C TRP A 219 -1.82 -4.42 -13.84
N GLN A 220 -3.01 -4.97 -13.79
CA GLN A 220 -3.98 -4.85 -14.87
C GLN A 220 -4.86 -3.65 -14.57
N ILE A 221 -4.76 -2.59 -15.38
CA ILE A 221 -5.60 -1.40 -15.26
C ILE A 221 -6.95 -1.72 -15.91
N VAL A 222 -8.02 -1.69 -15.12
CA VAL A 222 -9.39 -1.91 -15.58
C VAL A 222 -10.01 -0.58 -16.00
N ARG A 223 -9.76 0.49 -15.23
CA ARG A 223 -10.25 1.84 -15.50
C ARG A 223 -9.35 2.88 -14.83
N LEU A 224 -9.13 4.01 -15.50
CA LEU A 224 -8.52 5.20 -14.90
C LEU A 224 -9.59 6.28 -14.65
N PRO A 225 -9.42 7.11 -13.59
CA PRO A 225 -10.38 8.14 -13.24
C PRO A 225 -10.35 9.33 -14.21
N GLY A 226 -11.40 10.18 -14.09
CA GLY A 226 -11.49 11.44 -14.80
C GLY A 226 -11.96 11.32 -16.26
N LYS A 227 -12.20 12.47 -16.88
CA LYS A 227 -12.69 12.55 -18.28
C LYS A 227 -11.73 11.94 -19.30
N MET A 228 -10.43 11.96 -18.98
CA MET A 228 -9.37 11.39 -19.82
C MET A 228 -9.11 9.89 -19.55
N GLY A 229 -9.75 9.28 -18.56
CA GLY A 229 -9.47 7.90 -18.16
C GLY A 229 -9.67 6.90 -19.31
N GLY A 230 -10.77 7.03 -20.07
CA GLY A 230 -11.02 6.20 -21.25
C GLY A 230 -9.96 6.39 -22.35
N PHE A 231 -9.54 7.64 -22.59
CA PHE A 231 -8.48 7.94 -23.54
C PHE A 231 -7.14 7.34 -23.11
N LEU A 232 -6.79 7.46 -21.82
CA LEU A 232 -5.58 6.88 -21.25
C LEU A 232 -5.52 5.36 -21.39
N THR A 233 -6.64 4.67 -21.20
CA THR A 233 -6.69 3.20 -21.27
C THR A 233 -6.84 2.67 -22.68
N ASN A 234 -7.53 3.38 -23.58
CA ASN A 234 -7.93 2.85 -24.88
C ASN A 234 -7.17 3.47 -26.06
N ALA A 235 -6.66 4.69 -25.94
CA ALA A 235 -5.94 5.36 -27.04
C ALA A 235 -4.43 5.46 -26.81
N ILE A 236 -3.98 5.86 -25.62
CA ILE A 236 -2.54 6.05 -25.33
C ILE A 236 -1.69 4.82 -25.60
N PRO A 237 -2.13 3.57 -25.33
CA PRO A 237 -1.32 2.38 -25.64
C PRO A 237 -0.92 2.25 -27.11
N TYR A 238 -1.64 2.90 -28.01
CA TYR A 238 -1.37 2.86 -29.47
C TYR A 238 -0.59 4.09 -29.97
N ILE A 239 -0.35 5.10 -29.11
CA ILE A 239 0.41 6.30 -29.48
C ILE A 239 1.89 6.04 -29.21
N PRO A 240 2.77 6.14 -30.23
CA PRO A 240 4.21 6.00 -30.05
C PRO A 240 4.70 6.93 -28.93
N PHE A 241 5.70 6.49 -28.16
CA PHE A 241 6.27 7.12 -26.99
C PHE A 241 5.34 7.18 -25.76
N LEU A 242 4.05 7.48 -25.88
CA LEU A 242 3.10 7.51 -24.76
C LEU A 242 2.73 6.10 -24.29
N ASN A 243 2.79 5.10 -25.16
CA ASN A 243 2.61 3.69 -24.81
C ASN A 243 3.63 3.16 -23.79
N LYS A 244 4.74 3.89 -23.58
CA LYS A 244 5.70 3.59 -22.51
C LYS A 244 5.18 3.97 -21.12
N LEU A 245 4.24 4.91 -21.04
CA LEU A 245 3.69 5.38 -19.75
C LEU A 245 2.57 4.50 -19.22
N ILE A 246 1.78 3.90 -20.11
CA ILE A 246 0.61 3.08 -19.72
C ILE A 246 0.51 1.85 -20.63
N LYS A 247 0.44 0.68 -20.00
CA LYS A 247 0.15 -0.62 -20.64
C LYS A 247 -1.01 -1.29 -19.88
N PRO A 248 -2.27 -1.03 -20.21
CA PRO A 248 -3.40 -1.40 -19.35
C PRO A 248 -3.47 -2.89 -19.02
N LYS A 249 -3.14 -3.79 -19.97
CA LYS A 249 -3.19 -5.24 -19.75
C LYS A 249 -2.10 -5.75 -18.81
N HIS A 250 -0.93 -5.09 -18.81
CA HIS A 250 0.23 -5.47 -18.00
C HIS A 250 1.09 -4.23 -17.75
N HIS A 251 0.69 -3.45 -16.76
CA HIS A 251 1.32 -2.19 -16.41
C HIS A 251 2.34 -2.41 -15.29
N THR A 252 3.60 -2.27 -15.64
CA THR A 252 4.72 -2.41 -14.71
C THR A 252 5.26 -1.04 -14.33
N PHE A 253 5.44 -0.80 -13.05
CA PHE A 253 6.02 0.41 -12.49
C PHE A 253 6.82 0.09 -11.23
N LEU A 254 7.52 1.08 -10.68
CA LEU A 254 8.24 0.96 -9.42
C LEU A 254 7.45 1.63 -8.29
N VAL A 255 7.56 1.06 -7.10
CA VAL A 255 7.12 1.69 -5.85
C VAL A 255 8.37 1.94 -5.02
N PRO A 256 8.82 3.20 -4.86
CA PRO A 256 9.89 3.55 -3.96
C PRO A 256 9.39 3.57 -2.52
N GLU A 257 10.23 3.11 -1.61
CA GLU A 257 10.02 3.18 -0.17
C GLU A 257 11.33 3.55 0.53
N ILE A 258 11.23 4.05 1.75
CA ILE A 258 12.41 4.47 2.52
C ILE A 258 13.27 5.44 1.70
N VAL A 259 12.59 6.47 1.17
CA VAL A 259 13.26 7.50 0.37
C VAL A 259 13.95 8.48 1.29
N THR A 260 15.27 8.59 1.19
CA THR A 260 16.04 9.61 1.91
C THR A 260 16.78 10.48 0.92
N ILE A 261 16.96 11.76 1.26
CA ILE A 261 17.64 12.71 0.39
C ILE A 261 18.35 13.77 1.21
N LYS A 262 19.62 14.00 0.92
CA LYS A 262 20.43 15.01 1.60
C LYS A 262 19.86 16.41 1.39
N ASN A 263 19.67 17.13 2.49
CA ASN A 263 19.17 18.51 2.51
C ASN A 263 17.77 18.68 1.86
N ASN A 264 17.01 17.60 1.70
CA ASN A 264 15.71 17.62 1.04
C ASN A 264 15.73 18.34 -0.34
N ASP A 265 16.82 18.11 -1.12
CA ASP A 265 17.03 18.77 -2.41
C ASP A 265 16.15 18.14 -3.50
N PRO A 266 15.18 18.89 -4.08
CA PRO A 266 14.27 18.37 -5.10
C PRO A 266 14.97 18.01 -6.42
N LYS A 267 16.07 18.68 -6.77
CA LYS A 267 16.83 18.35 -7.99
C LYS A 267 17.57 17.04 -7.85
N LEU A 268 18.10 16.79 -6.66
CA LEU A 268 18.75 15.53 -6.33
C LEU A 268 17.74 14.36 -6.36
N LEU A 269 16.52 14.58 -5.86
CA LEU A 269 15.45 13.58 -5.93
C LEU A 269 15.05 13.30 -7.40
N GLU A 270 14.94 14.32 -8.24
CA GLU A 270 14.64 14.14 -9.66
C GLU A 270 15.72 13.31 -10.38
N GLU A 271 16.99 13.64 -10.14
CA GLU A 271 18.11 12.90 -10.70
C GLU A 271 18.07 11.46 -10.23
N PHE A 272 17.92 11.25 -8.93
CA PHE A 272 17.92 9.93 -8.32
C PHE A 272 16.79 9.04 -8.85
N PHE A 273 15.55 9.52 -8.84
CA PHE A 273 14.41 8.75 -9.36
C PHE A 273 14.54 8.47 -10.86
N SER A 274 15.06 9.44 -11.63
CA SER A 274 15.33 9.22 -13.05
C SER A 274 16.40 8.15 -13.27
N ALA A 275 17.48 8.16 -12.48
CA ALA A 275 18.55 7.17 -12.58
C ALA A 275 18.05 5.75 -12.23
N VAL A 276 17.25 5.62 -11.17
CA VAL A 276 16.64 4.35 -10.78
C VAL A 276 15.69 3.82 -11.87
N LEU A 277 14.84 4.69 -12.46
CA LEU A 277 13.99 4.31 -13.59
C LEU A 277 14.79 3.84 -14.80
N ALA A 278 15.92 4.50 -15.10
CA ALA A 278 16.79 4.12 -16.20
C ALA A 278 17.47 2.76 -15.97
N GLU A 279 17.90 2.50 -14.73
CA GLU A 279 18.52 1.21 -14.35
C GLU A 279 17.50 0.08 -14.45
N GLU A 280 16.28 0.29 -13.95
CA GLU A 280 15.19 -0.67 -13.98
C GLU A 280 14.48 -0.78 -15.33
N LYS A 281 14.86 0.06 -16.34
CA LYS A 281 14.26 0.11 -17.67
C LYS A 281 12.75 0.35 -17.64
N LEU A 282 12.30 1.18 -16.70
CA LEU A 282 10.92 1.59 -16.51
C LEU A 282 10.77 3.11 -16.66
N THR A 283 9.53 3.59 -16.74
CA THR A 283 9.21 4.98 -17.02
C THR A 283 8.33 5.63 -15.97
N LEU A 284 7.88 4.86 -14.99
CA LEU A 284 6.95 5.31 -13.96
C LEU A 284 7.33 4.75 -12.59
N MET A 285 7.23 5.63 -11.59
CA MET A 285 7.18 5.30 -10.16
C MET A 285 5.87 5.80 -9.57
N LEU A 286 5.31 5.05 -8.63
CA LEU A 286 4.23 5.51 -7.76
C LEU A 286 4.75 5.52 -6.32
N TRP A 287 4.89 6.69 -5.75
CA TRP A 287 5.39 6.88 -4.39
C TRP A 287 4.24 7.10 -3.42
N TRP A 288 4.08 6.18 -2.47
CA TRP A 288 3.21 6.35 -1.31
C TRP A 288 3.98 6.99 -0.18
N VAL A 289 3.45 8.09 0.34
CA VAL A 289 4.07 8.84 1.41
C VAL A 289 3.00 9.54 2.25
N ASP A 290 3.24 9.68 3.55
CA ASP A 290 2.35 10.48 4.40
C ASP A 290 2.46 11.95 4.03
N LYS A 291 1.32 12.64 3.95
CA LYS A 291 1.29 14.08 3.60
C LYS A 291 2.02 14.98 4.60
N LYS A 292 2.32 14.47 5.81
CA LYS A 292 3.09 15.14 6.86
C LYS A 292 4.59 14.80 6.80
N ASP A 293 5.00 13.86 5.93
CA ASP A 293 6.41 13.48 5.79
C ASP A 293 7.26 14.70 5.42
N GLU A 294 8.39 14.87 6.12
CA GLU A 294 9.24 16.06 5.99
C GLU A 294 9.86 16.17 4.60
N ILE A 295 10.36 15.05 4.06
CA ILE A 295 10.99 15.01 2.73
C ILE A 295 9.94 15.38 1.69
N TYR A 296 8.77 14.73 1.75
CA TYR A 296 7.68 15.02 0.83
C TYR A 296 7.25 16.49 0.88
N CYS A 297 7.01 17.05 2.07
CA CYS A 297 6.62 18.44 2.24
C CYS A 297 7.65 19.41 1.66
N SER A 298 8.93 19.09 1.73
CA SER A 298 10.03 19.94 1.25
C SER A 298 10.15 19.95 -0.27
N VAL A 299 9.78 18.85 -0.95
CA VAL A 299 10.03 18.66 -2.39
C VAL A 299 8.79 18.76 -3.27
N LYS A 300 7.59 18.48 -2.76
CA LYS A 300 6.35 18.24 -3.55
C LYS A 300 6.03 19.33 -4.57
N ASP A 301 6.24 20.60 -4.22
CA ASP A 301 5.90 21.75 -5.05
C ASP A 301 7.08 22.21 -5.93
N LYS A 302 8.26 21.61 -5.78
CA LYS A 302 9.49 22.01 -6.45
C LYS A 302 9.99 20.99 -7.47
N ILE A 303 9.54 19.74 -7.35
CA ILE A 303 9.95 18.64 -8.23
C ILE A 303 9.10 18.60 -9.51
N ASN A 304 9.74 18.29 -10.62
CA ASN A 304 9.01 18.01 -11.85
C ASN A 304 8.57 16.52 -11.84
N TRP A 305 7.36 16.26 -11.46
CA TRP A 305 6.80 14.89 -11.41
C TRP A 305 6.66 14.22 -12.78
N GLY A 306 6.54 15.00 -13.86
CA GLY A 306 6.44 14.49 -15.23
C GLY A 306 5.02 14.46 -15.77
N LEU A 307 4.90 13.90 -16.99
CA LEU A 307 3.64 13.96 -17.76
C LEU A 307 2.50 13.16 -17.11
N PHE A 308 2.79 11.99 -16.59
CA PHE A 308 1.76 11.14 -15.99
C PHE A 308 1.08 11.84 -14.81
N HIS A 309 1.86 12.48 -13.94
CA HIS A 309 1.35 13.26 -12.81
C HIS A 309 0.41 14.39 -13.25
N LYS A 310 0.78 15.12 -14.32
CA LYS A 310 -0.07 16.21 -14.85
C LYS A 310 -1.44 15.72 -15.34
N ILE A 311 -1.53 14.45 -15.73
CA ILE A 311 -2.76 13.85 -16.25
C ILE A 311 -3.60 13.26 -15.12
N VAL A 312 -3.00 12.50 -14.21
CA VAL A 312 -3.74 11.77 -13.19
C VAL A 312 -3.86 12.52 -11.86
N GLY A 313 -2.95 13.46 -11.59
CA GLY A 313 -2.91 14.22 -10.33
C GLY A 313 -2.46 13.38 -9.14
N VAL A 314 -2.72 13.91 -7.95
CA VAL A 314 -2.44 13.28 -6.65
C VAL A 314 -3.67 12.54 -6.14
N HIS A 315 -3.47 11.34 -5.62
CA HIS A 315 -4.57 10.56 -5.07
C HIS A 315 -4.39 10.35 -3.57
N PRO A 316 -5.32 10.84 -2.74
CA PRO A 316 -5.27 10.63 -1.30
C PRO A 316 -5.70 9.21 -0.93
N VAL A 317 -5.13 8.70 0.17
CA VAL A 317 -5.49 7.45 0.81
C VAL A 317 -5.58 7.70 2.31
N ASP A 318 -6.72 7.44 2.92
CA ASP A 318 -6.88 7.62 4.37
C ASP A 318 -6.25 6.46 5.13
N VAL A 319 -5.50 6.79 6.17
CA VAL A 319 -5.03 5.83 7.17
C VAL A 319 -6.06 5.79 8.29
N VAL A 320 -6.67 4.62 8.46
CA VAL A 320 -7.65 4.40 9.51
C VAL A 320 -7.08 3.49 10.59
N GLU A 321 -7.36 3.80 11.85
CA GLU A 321 -6.86 3.10 13.03
C GLU A 321 -7.98 2.74 13.98
N ARG A 322 -7.92 1.53 14.54
CA ARG A 322 -8.69 1.12 15.72
C ARG A 322 -7.72 0.81 16.85
N LEU A 323 -7.81 1.53 17.94
CA LEU A 323 -7.02 1.28 19.15
C LEU A 323 -7.70 0.25 20.05
N LYS A 324 -6.88 -0.46 20.81
CA LYS A 324 -7.34 -1.26 21.93
C LYS A 324 -8.17 -0.41 22.88
N PRO A 325 -9.27 -0.91 23.45
CA PRO A 325 -10.03 -0.20 24.47
C PRO A 325 -9.13 0.31 25.61
N ASN A 326 -9.30 1.57 25.99
CA ASN A 326 -8.51 2.25 27.02
C ASN A 326 -7.01 2.44 26.70
N SER A 327 -6.60 2.27 25.44
CA SER A 327 -5.23 2.60 25.02
C SER A 327 -4.98 4.12 25.17
N THR A 328 -3.79 4.46 25.67
CA THR A 328 -3.31 5.86 25.73
C THR A 328 -2.49 6.24 24.50
N LYS A 329 -2.29 5.30 23.57
CA LYS A 329 -1.57 5.54 22.30
C LYS A 329 -2.26 6.66 21.52
N LYS A 330 -1.46 7.54 20.93
CA LYS A 330 -1.90 8.55 19.97
C LYS A 330 -1.02 8.50 18.75
N THR A 331 -1.62 8.27 17.61
CA THR A 331 -0.95 8.33 16.30
C THR A 331 -0.98 9.79 15.83
N THR A 332 0.16 10.48 15.88
CA THR A 332 0.28 11.92 15.60
C THR A 332 1.37 12.25 14.60
N GLY A 333 2.37 11.38 14.48
CA GLY A 333 3.46 11.51 13.54
C GLY A 333 3.05 11.19 12.09
N PRO A 334 3.97 11.38 11.14
CA PRO A 334 3.79 10.83 9.81
C PRO A 334 3.79 9.29 9.89
N ILE A 335 3.01 8.66 9.02
CA ILE A 335 2.90 7.20 8.95
C ILE A 335 4.03 6.64 8.09
N PHE A 336 4.73 5.63 8.61
CA PHE A 336 5.68 4.85 7.81
C PHE A 336 4.93 3.92 6.87
N VAL A 337 5.25 4.00 5.58
CA VAL A 337 4.58 3.23 4.52
C VAL A 337 5.60 2.41 3.76
N THR A 338 5.29 1.17 3.52
CA THR A 338 6.14 0.27 2.73
C THR A 338 5.56 0.06 1.34
N ALA A 339 6.41 -0.32 0.38
CA ALA A 339 5.93 -0.72 -0.94
C ALA A 339 4.99 -1.92 -0.87
N PHE A 340 5.20 -2.82 0.09
CA PHE A 340 4.32 -3.95 0.35
C PHE A 340 2.88 -3.53 0.69
N ASP A 341 2.69 -2.39 1.32
CA ASP A 341 1.36 -1.89 1.71
C ASP A 341 0.53 -1.45 0.49
N MET A 342 1.21 -1.07 -0.59
CA MET A 342 0.59 -0.61 -1.82
C MET A 342 0.20 -1.75 -2.78
N VAL A 343 0.80 -2.95 -2.65
CA VAL A 343 0.72 -4.05 -3.62
C VAL A 343 -0.03 -5.26 -3.10
#